data_f9ede5a8341b43320421819a4ff0a5ac
#
_entry.id   f9ede5a8341b43320421819a4ff0a5ac
#
_cell.length_a   1.000
_cell.length_b   1.000
_cell.length_c   1.000
_cell.angle_alpha   90.00
_cell.angle_beta   90.00
_cell.angle_gamma   90.00
#
_symmetry.space_group_name_H-M   'P 1'
#
loop_
_entity.id
_entity.type
_entity.pdbx_description
1 polymer ?
#
loop_
_entity_poly.entity_id
_entity_poly.type
_entity_poly.pdbx_seq_one_letter_code
_entity_poly.pdbx_strand_id
1 'polypeptide(L)'
;AYASKIGVNLNDLMISQPDCGEDALNIAEMLARSNAVDVIVIDSVAALVPKSELEGEIGDSHVGLQARLMSQALRKLTSTLSKSNTCAIFINQIREKVGVMFGNPETTSGGRALKFYSSIRLDIRRI
;
A
#
# COMPACT_ATOMS: atom_id res chain seq x y z
N ALA A 1 12.19 10.89 15.80
CA ALA A 1 13.53 10.64 16.36
C ALA A 1 14.39 9.73 15.51
N TYR A 2 13.91 8.53 15.11
CA TYR A 2 14.74 7.59 14.32
C TYR A 2 14.98 8.09 12.89
N ALA A 3 13.99 8.64 12.24
CA ALA A 3 14.11 9.14 10.87
C ALA A 3 15.24 10.19 10.71
N SER A 4 15.34 11.12 11.65
CA SER A 4 16.42 12.12 11.61
C SER A 4 17.81 11.51 11.77
N LYS A 5 17.93 10.43 12.56
CA LYS A 5 19.19 9.72 12.76
C LYS A 5 19.72 9.02 11.51
N ILE A 6 18.83 8.64 10.62
CA ILE A 6 19.19 8.01 9.34
C ILE A 6 19.27 9.02 8.18
N GLY A 7 19.17 10.30 8.45
CA GLY A 7 19.41 11.37 7.50
C GLY A 7 18.17 11.97 6.84
N VAL A 8 16.97 11.65 7.32
CA VAL A 8 15.74 12.25 6.80
C VAL A 8 15.60 13.68 7.31
N ASN A 9 15.36 14.63 6.39
CA ASN A 9 15.04 16.00 6.77
C ASN A 9 13.57 16.07 7.23
N LEU A 10 13.36 16.25 8.53
CA LEU A 10 12.03 16.26 9.12
C LEU A 10 11.16 17.45 8.65
N ASN A 11 11.77 18.55 8.21
CA ASN A 11 11.03 19.71 7.70
C ASN A 11 10.35 19.42 6.36
N ASP A 12 10.90 18.46 5.60
CA ASP A 12 10.38 18.04 4.30
C ASP A 12 9.57 16.74 4.37
N LEU A 13 9.37 16.21 5.57
CA LEU A 13 8.63 14.98 5.79
C LEU A 13 7.20 15.29 6.24
N MET A 14 6.22 14.86 5.44
CA MET A 14 4.81 14.86 5.81
C MET A 14 4.41 13.45 6.28
N ILE A 15 3.71 13.37 7.41
CA ILE A 15 3.20 12.10 7.95
C ILE A 15 1.69 12.20 8.05
N SER A 16 0.99 11.18 7.55
CA SER A 16 -0.46 11.04 7.67
C SER A 16 -0.79 9.66 8.23
N GLN A 17 -1.77 9.61 9.11
CA GLN A 17 -2.29 8.37 9.69
C GLN A 17 -3.80 8.30 9.43
N PRO A 18 -4.22 7.96 8.20
CA PRO A 18 -5.63 7.87 7.84
C PRO A 18 -6.35 6.74 8.58
N ASP A 19 -7.66 6.88 8.73
CA ASP A 19 -8.47 5.94 9.51
C ASP A 19 -8.77 4.63 8.77
N CYS A 20 -8.78 4.67 7.43
CA CYS A 20 -9.09 3.50 6.60
C CYS A 20 -8.28 3.50 5.32
N GLY A 21 -8.31 2.37 4.61
CA GLY A 21 -7.58 2.20 3.36
C GLY A 21 -8.02 3.15 2.26
N GLU A 22 -9.32 3.40 2.14
CA GLU A 22 -9.88 4.34 1.17
C GLU A 22 -9.31 5.75 1.36
N ASP A 23 -9.27 6.23 2.59
CA ASP A 23 -8.74 7.56 2.91
C ASP A 23 -7.24 7.65 2.59
N ALA A 24 -6.47 6.62 2.97
CA ALA A 24 -5.04 6.57 2.68
C ALA A 24 -4.75 6.65 1.17
N LEU A 25 -5.46 5.87 0.38
CA LEU A 25 -5.27 5.81 -1.07
C LEU A 25 -5.78 7.08 -1.77
N ASN A 26 -6.86 7.70 -1.26
CA ASN A 26 -7.34 8.98 -1.76
C ASN A 26 -6.34 10.12 -1.48
N ILE A 27 -5.74 10.14 -0.30
CA ILE A 27 -4.69 11.11 0.05
C ILE A 27 -3.48 10.92 -0.87
N ALA A 28 -3.04 9.70 -1.08
CA ALA A 28 -1.93 9.40 -1.98
C ALA A 28 -2.21 9.86 -3.42
N GLU A 29 -3.39 9.60 -3.93
CA GLU A 29 -3.80 10.03 -5.28
C GLU A 29 -3.83 11.56 -5.40
N MET A 30 -4.38 12.23 -4.41
CA MET A 30 -4.45 13.70 -4.38
C MET A 30 -3.05 14.33 -4.35
N LEU A 31 -2.14 13.80 -3.53
CA LEU A 31 -0.76 14.26 -3.45
C LEU A 31 0.00 14.04 -4.76
N ALA A 32 -0.18 12.87 -5.38
CA ALA A 32 0.43 12.58 -6.69
C ALA A 32 -0.09 13.53 -7.78
N ARG A 33 -1.39 13.75 -7.81
CA ARG A 33 -2.03 14.64 -8.80
C ARG A 33 -1.58 16.09 -8.67
N SER A 34 -1.34 16.54 -7.45
CA SER A 34 -0.90 17.92 -7.17
C SER A 34 0.57 18.17 -7.54
N ASN A 35 1.38 17.13 -7.74
CA ASN A 35 2.84 17.21 -7.87
C ASN A 35 3.54 17.91 -6.67
N ALA A 36 2.90 17.94 -5.50
CA ALA A 36 3.42 18.60 -4.31
C ALA A 36 4.52 17.80 -3.60
N VAL A 37 4.61 16.49 -3.87
CA VAL A 37 5.57 15.59 -3.23
C VAL A 37 6.31 14.78 -4.28
N ASP A 38 7.57 14.45 -4.00
CA ASP A 38 8.41 13.64 -4.89
C ASP A 38 8.26 12.15 -4.64
N VAL A 39 8.05 11.77 -3.38
CA VAL A 39 7.94 10.38 -2.95
C VAL A 39 6.79 10.22 -1.97
N ILE A 40 5.98 9.20 -2.21
CA ILE A 40 4.92 8.76 -1.29
C ILE A 40 5.27 7.35 -0.84
N VAL A 41 5.31 7.12 0.48
CA VAL A 41 5.52 5.80 1.06
C VAL A 41 4.26 5.37 1.80
N ILE A 42 3.73 4.20 1.44
CA ILE A 42 2.61 3.56 2.12
C ILE A 42 3.15 2.37 2.90
N ASP A 43 3.22 2.53 4.19
CA ASP A 43 3.70 1.51 5.12
C ASP A 43 2.59 1.15 6.12
N SER A 44 1.95 0.08 5.96
CA SER A 44 2.11 -0.96 4.94
C SER A 44 0.77 -1.29 4.29
N VAL A 45 0.81 -2.04 3.18
CA VAL A 45 -0.40 -2.50 2.49
C VAL A 45 -1.33 -3.29 3.42
N ALA A 46 -0.77 -4.10 4.32
CA ALA A 46 -1.55 -4.87 5.29
C ALA A 46 -2.41 -3.99 6.22
N ALA A 47 -2.00 -2.76 6.46
CA ALA A 47 -2.73 -1.80 7.30
C ALA A 47 -3.82 -1.02 6.55
N LEU A 48 -3.92 -1.18 5.24
CA LEU A 48 -4.96 -0.55 4.42
C LEU A 48 -6.28 -1.31 4.58
N VAL A 49 -6.92 -1.13 5.73
CA VAL A 49 -8.17 -1.82 6.07
C VAL A 49 -9.34 -1.09 5.41
N PRO A 50 -10.19 -1.80 4.63
CA PRO A 50 -11.39 -1.20 4.06
C PRO A 50 -12.33 -0.66 5.13
N LYS A 51 -12.97 0.46 4.86
CA LYS A 51 -13.91 1.11 5.78
C LYS A 51 -15.04 0.16 6.20
N SER A 52 -15.58 -0.60 5.25
CA SER A 52 -16.63 -1.57 5.52
C SER A 52 -16.20 -2.67 6.49
N GLU A 53 -14.93 -3.03 6.49
CA GLU A 53 -14.38 -3.99 7.45
C GLU A 53 -14.26 -3.39 8.85
N LEU A 54 -13.86 -2.11 8.94
CA LEU A 54 -13.79 -1.40 10.22
C LEU A 54 -15.15 -1.18 10.87
N GLU A 55 -16.19 -0.97 10.06
CA GLU A 55 -17.57 -0.77 10.52
C GLU A 55 -18.28 -2.09 10.85
N GLY A 56 -17.74 -3.22 10.41
CA GLY A 56 -18.26 -4.55 10.71
C GLY A 56 -17.90 -5.02 12.11
N GLU A 57 -18.54 -6.10 12.53
CA GLU A 57 -18.26 -6.73 13.83
C GLU A 57 -17.10 -7.71 13.73
N ILE A 58 -16.47 -7.96 14.87
CA ILE A 58 -15.41 -8.97 14.97
C ILE A 58 -16.01 -10.34 14.64
N GLY A 59 -15.38 -11.03 13.70
CA GLY A 59 -15.84 -12.33 13.21
C GLY A 59 -16.62 -12.27 11.91
N ASP A 60 -17.03 -11.09 11.44
CA ASP A 60 -17.63 -10.94 10.12
C ASP A 60 -16.67 -11.34 9.02
N SER A 61 -17.21 -11.92 7.97
CA SER A 61 -16.42 -12.29 6.79
C SER A 61 -16.22 -11.09 5.87
N HIS A 62 -14.94 -10.73 5.64
CA HIS A 62 -14.56 -9.62 4.75
C HIS A 62 -13.63 -10.11 3.62
N VAL A 63 -13.90 -11.30 3.09
CA VAL A 63 -13.08 -11.94 2.07
C VAL A 63 -12.99 -11.07 0.82
N GLY A 64 -11.76 -10.75 0.42
CA GLY A 64 -11.49 -10.05 -0.82
C GLY A 64 -11.77 -8.54 -0.81
N LEU A 65 -12.24 -7.95 0.28
CA LEU A 65 -12.51 -6.50 0.35
C LEU A 65 -11.25 -5.68 0.13
N GLN A 66 -10.15 -6.04 0.79
CA GLN A 66 -8.87 -5.34 0.63
C GLN A 66 -8.33 -5.49 -0.79
N ALA A 67 -8.40 -6.68 -1.37
CA ALA A 67 -7.95 -6.91 -2.74
C ALA A 67 -8.77 -6.10 -3.76
N ARG A 68 -10.08 -5.97 -3.54
CA ARG A 68 -10.95 -5.15 -4.37
C ARG A 68 -10.62 -3.67 -4.25
N LEU A 69 -10.41 -3.19 -3.03
CA LEU A 69 -9.98 -1.82 -2.77
C LEU A 69 -8.66 -1.52 -3.49
N MET A 70 -7.67 -2.39 -3.36
CA MET A 70 -6.38 -2.23 -4.01
C MET A 70 -6.50 -2.20 -5.54
N SER A 71 -7.32 -3.07 -6.12
CA SER A 71 -7.53 -3.12 -7.56
C SER A 71 -8.16 -1.82 -8.10
N GLN A 72 -9.17 -1.30 -7.41
CA GLN A 72 -9.80 -0.03 -7.77
C GLN A 72 -8.85 1.15 -7.61
N ALA A 73 -8.21 1.26 -6.47
CA ALA A 73 -7.37 2.39 -6.12
C ALA A 73 -6.10 2.45 -6.99
N LEU A 74 -5.46 1.31 -7.23
CA LEU A 74 -4.24 1.26 -8.04
C LEU A 74 -4.52 1.57 -9.51
N ARG A 75 -5.68 1.20 -10.03
CA ARG A 75 -6.09 1.59 -11.39
C ARG A 75 -6.09 3.11 -11.53
N LYS A 76 -6.68 3.80 -10.58
CA LYS A 76 -6.75 5.26 -10.56
C LYS A 76 -5.40 5.89 -10.26
N LEU A 77 -4.73 5.41 -9.22
CA LEU A 77 -3.44 5.93 -8.78
C LEU A 77 -2.35 5.79 -9.84
N THR A 78 -2.29 4.67 -10.52
CA THR A 78 -1.32 4.44 -11.61
C THR A 78 -1.51 5.45 -12.74
N SER A 79 -2.76 5.74 -13.12
CA SER A 79 -3.06 6.77 -14.12
C SER A 79 -2.56 8.15 -13.68
N THR A 80 -2.77 8.50 -12.44
CA THR A 80 -2.29 9.77 -11.88
C THR A 80 -0.76 9.83 -11.81
N LEU A 81 -0.14 8.75 -11.31
CA LEU A 81 1.33 8.68 -11.20
C LEU A 81 2.02 8.77 -12.56
N SER A 82 1.44 8.20 -13.61
CA SER A 82 2.02 8.26 -14.96
C SER A 82 2.11 9.69 -15.52
N LYS A 83 1.31 10.60 -14.99
CA LYS A 83 1.26 12.02 -15.38
C LYS A 83 1.95 12.94 -14.37
N SER A 84 2.49 12.39 -13.30
CA SER A 84 3.16 13.14 -12.22
C SER A 84 4.64 12.80 -12.16
N ASN A 85 5.40 13.60 -11.42
CA ASN A 85 6.80 13.33 -11.11
C ASN A 85 6.95 12.71 -9.72
N THR A 86 5.94 12.01 -9.25
CA THR A 86 5.90 11.38 -7.93
C THR A 86 6.18 9.89 -8.03
N CYS A 87 7.06 9.40 -7.18
CA CYS A 87 7.32 7.97 -7.01
C CYS A 87 6.49 7.45 -5.82
N ALA A 88 5.69 6.41 -6.03
CA ALA A 88 4.94 5.75 -4.96
C ALA A 88 5.61 4.42 -4.59
N ILE A 89 5.88 4.25 -3.31
CA ILE A 89 6.50 3.05 -2.74
C ILE A 89 5.49 2.39 -1.81
N PHE A 90 5.13 1.15 -2.12
CA PHE A 90 4.25 0.33 -1.28
C PHE A 90 5.09 -0.70 -0.54
N ILE A 91 5.04 -0.66 0.78
CA ILE A 91 5.67 -1.68 1.63
C ILE A 91 4.64 -2.76 1.91
N ASN A 92 5.02 -4.01 1.66
CA ASN A 92 4.16 -5.16 1.89
C ASN A 92 4.87 -6.21 2.72
N GLN A 93 4.09 -7.14 3.26
CA GLN A 93 4.59 -8.25 4.05
C GLN A 93 4.38 -9.55 3.29
N ILE A 94 5.34 -10.47 3.42
CA ILE A 94 5.21 -11.82 2.89
C ILE A 94 4.36 -12.64 3.88
N ARG A 95 3.40 -13.35 3.34
CA ARG A 95 2.55 -14.31 4.07
C ARG A 95 2.70 -15.68 3.44
N GLU A 96 2.43 -16.72 4.18
CA GLU A 96 2.36 -18.07 3.68
C GLU A 96 0.91 -18.53 3.53
N LYS A 97 0.59 -19.13 2.39
CA LYS A 97 -0.71 -19.76 2.17
C LYS A 97 -0.72 -21.13 2.82
N VAL A 98 -1.72 -21.36 3.68
CA VAL A 98 -1.95 -22.67 4.28
C VAL A 98 -2.51 -23.64 3.22
N GLY A 99 -1.99 -24.86 3.18
CA GLY A 99 -2.50 -25.91 2.31
C GLY A 99 -1.97 -25.91 0.88
N VAL A 100 -0.97 -25.10 0.56
CA VAL A 100 -0.29 -25.16 -0.74
C VAL A 100 0.66 -26.35 -0.77
N MET A 101 0.32 -27.38 -1.56
CA MET A 101 1.12 -28.60 -1.71
C MET A 101 2.17 -28.48 -2.82
N PHE A 102 1.92 -27.65 -3.82
CA PHE A 102 2.80 -27.44 -4.97
C PHE A 102 3.02 -25.95 -5.22
N GLY A 103 4.23 -25.60 -5.67
CA GLY A 103 4.61 -24.22 -5.94
C GLY A 103 5.03 -23.45 -4.68
N ASN A 104 5.18 -22.14 -4.83
CA ASN A 104 5.59 -21.27 -3.74
C ASN A 104 4.37 -20.87 -2.87
N PRO A 105 4.36 -21.21 -1.57
CA PRO A 105 3.27 -20.86 -0.67
C PRO A 105 3.27 -19.37 -0.28
N GLU A 106 4.32 -18.62 -0.59
CA GLU A 106 4.43 -17.22 -0.21
C GLU A 106 3.45 -16.35 -0.98
N THR A 107 2.82 -15.43 -0.28
CA THR A 107 1.89 -14.46 -0.84
C THR A 107 2.03 -13.12 -0.10
N THR A 108 1.41 -12.08 -0.64
CA THR A 108 1.41 -10.75 -0.04
C THR A 108 -0.02 -10.28 0.24
N SER A 109 -0.16 -9.30 1.13
CA SER A 109 -1.46 -8.68 1.42
C SER A 109 -1.95 -7.84 0.23
N GLY A 110 -3.27 -7.68 0.12
CA GLY A 110 -3.90 -6.80 -0.86
C GLY A 110 -4.16 -7.43 -2.23
N GLY A 111 -4.05 -8.76 -2.35
CA GLY A 111 -4.32 -9.47 -3.60
C GLY A 111 -3.20 -9.32 -4.63
N ARG A 112 -3.56 -9.33 -5.90
CA ARG A 112 -2.59 -9.35 -7.01
C ARG A 112 -2.37 -8.00 -7.69
N ALA A 113 -3.13 -6.97 -7.33
CA ALA A 113 -3.12 -5.70 -8.07
C ALA A 113 -1.73 -5.04 -8.10
N LEU A 114 -1.01 -5.02 -6.98
CA LEU A 114 0.34 -4.46 -6.93
C LEU A 114 1.32 -5.17 -7.87
N LYS A 115 1.19 -6.47 -8.05
CA LYS A 115 2.03 -7.24 -8.97
C LYS A 115 1.85 -6.79 -10.42
N PHE A 116 0.63 -6.41 -10.80
CA PHE A 116 0.32 -5.93 -12.14
C PHE A 116 0.74 -4.47 -12.36
N TYR A 117 0.53 -3.62 -11.38
CA TYR A 117 0.73 -2.18 -11.53
C TYR A 117 2.13 -1.71 -11.16
N SER A 118 2.92 -2.50 -10.42
CA SER A 118 4.28 -2.12 -10.04
C SER A 118 5.21 -2.09 -11.24
N SER A 119 5.98 -1.02 -11.36
CA SER A 119 7.09 -0.93 -12.32
C SER A 119 8.31 -1.70 -11.83
N ILE A 120 8.56 -1.68 -10.53
CA ILE A 120 9.68 -2.35 -9.88
C ILE A 120 9.16 -3.09 -8.65
N ARG A 121 9.66 -4.30 -8.43
CA ARG A 121 9.38 -5.10 -7.24
C ARG A 121 10.69 -5.49 -6.57
N LEU A 122 10.81 -5.17 -5.30
CA LEU A 122 11.99 -5.49 -4.48
C LEU A 122 11.62 -6.54 -3.43
N ASP A 123 12.37 -7.61 -3.38
CA ASP A 123 12.26 -8.65 -2.34
C ASP A 123 13.45 -8.51 -1.41
N ILE A 124 13.17 -8.12 -0.16
CA ILE A 124 14.21 -7.88 0.85
C ILE A 124 14.16 -8.99 1.87
N ARG A 125 15.22 -9.78 1.95
CA ARG A 125 15.34 -10.92 2.86
C ARG A 125 16.60 -10.83 3.69
N ARG A 126 16.51 -11.40 4.88
CA ARG A 126 17.69 -11.61 5.72
C ARG A 126 18.47 -12.81 5.18
N ILE A 127 19.76 -12.62 5.03
CA ILE A 127 20.72 -13.68 4.68
C ILE A 127 21.39 -14.26 5.92
#